data_366be2d08cce879419c05923ae456401
#
_entry.id   366be2d08cce879419c05923ae456401
#
_cell.length_a   1.000
_cell.length_b   1.000
_cell.length_c   1.000
_cell.angle_alpha   90.00
_cell.angle_beta   90.00
_cell.angle_gamma   90.00
#
_symmetry.space_group_name_H-M   'P 1'
#
loop_
_entity.id
_entity.type
_entity.pdbx_description
1 polymer ?
#
loop_
_entity_poly.entity_id
_entity_poly.type
_entity_poly.pdbx_seq_one_letter_code
_entity_poly.pdbx_strand_id
1 'polypeptide(L)'
;MDSSAKKEDEMKPTDILEKKSTRRSFMKNLSIAAAAGSAGLVTGGCVSLGKSEEMGLKWEEYFKKNYRLMTQEEKDETVARLVRLAKIQNDADIQISNQEPRENVLYGYAFNISRCKGYMDCVEACVQENNLDRKSKTQYIRLFEMDSGQLDPTSGDGKYFHEVPVEGKFYMGVQCFHCENAPCIKACPTKATWREPDGIVVVDYDWCIGCRYCLAACPYWGRRFNWGQPEVPKEEMNTKQHYLGNRMRMKGVMEKCTFCVQRTRQGKLPACAEACPTGSRVFGNLLDPNSEIRYVLKNKKVFRFKEELGTDPKFWYFID
;
A
#
# COMPACT_ATOMS: atom_id res chain seq x y z
N MET A 1 3.89 -24.71 -62.09
CA MET A 1 3.09 -23.52 -61.67
C MET A 1 2.47 -23.91 -60.34
N ASP A 2 3.17 -23.58 -59.29
CA ASP A 2 2.86 -23.96 -57.92
C ASP A 2 2.50 -22.74 -57.13
N SER A 3 1.25 -22.61 -56.72
CA SER A 3 0.73 -21.49 -55.94
C SER A 3 0.51 -21.89 -54.51
N SER A 4 1.54 -21.74 -53.69
CA SER A 4 1.43 -21.93 -52.24
C SER A 4 0.78 -20.71 -51.60
N ALA A 5 -0.51 -20.80 -51.29
CA ALA A 5 -1.21 -19.80 -50.49
C ALA A 5 -0.75 -19.95 -49.00
N LYS A 6 -0.13 -18.89 -48.47
CA LYS A 6 0.11 -18.78 -47.04
C LYS A 6 -1.23 -18.59 -46.33
N LYS A 7 -1.61 -19.57 -45.50
CA LYS A 7 -2.66 -19.39 -44.48
C LYS A 7 -2.14 -18.45 -43.42
N GLU A 8 -2.74 -17.27 -43.34
CA GLU A 8 -2.65 -16.40 -42.14
C GLU A 8 -3.44 -17.09 -41.03
N ASP A 9 -2.73 -17.53 -40.00
CA ASP A 9 -3.33 -18.04 -38.77
C ASP A 9 -4.04 -16.88 -38.06
N GLU A 10 -5.34 -16.76 -38.19
CA GLU A 10 -6.18 -15.90 -37.39
C GLU A 10 -6.13 -16.37 -35.93
N MET A 11 -5.31 -15.70 -35.14
CA MET A 11 -5.18 -15.91 -33.69
C MET A 11 -6.51 -15.58 -32.99
N LYS A 12 -7.14 -16.61 -32.43
CA LYS A 12 -8.41 -16.46 -31.71
C LYS A 12 -8.27 -15.46 -30.54
N PRO A 13 -9.31 -14.64 -30.24
CA PRO A 13 -9.28 -13.67 -29.14
C PRO A 13 -8.92 -14.25 -27.76
N THR A 14 -9.12 -15.56 -27.56
CA THR A 14 -8.77 -16.30 -26.35
C THR A 14 -7.27 -16.48 -26.15
N ASP A 15 -6.47 -16.56 -27.22
CA ASP A 15 -5.03 -16.80 -27.14
C ASP A 15 -4.24 -15.55 -26.71
N ILE A 16 -4.85 -14.36 -26.87
CA ILE A 16 -4.28 -13.09 -26.42
C ILE A 16 -4.34 -12.96 -24.89
N LEU A 17 -5.31 -13.62 -24.25
CA LEU A 17 -5.55 -13.54 -22.80
C LEU A 17 -4.74 -14.55 -21.98
N GLU A 18 -4.22 -15.60 -22.60
CA GLU A 18 -3.37 -16.60 -21.93
C GLU A 18 -1.91 -16.20 -21.78
N LYS A 19 -1.42 -15.20 -22.53
CA LYS A 19 -0.07 -14.65 -22.32
C LYS A 19 -0.02 -13.81 -21.07
N LYS A 20 0.79 -14.23 -20.10
CA LYS A 20 1.15 -13.51 -18.86
C LYS A 20 1.29 -12.01 -19.12
N SER A 21 0.31 -11.23 -18.66
CA SER A 21 0.20 -9.79 -18.96
C SER A 21 0.90 -8.97 -17.90
N THR A 22 1.94 -8.24 -18.28
CA THR A 22 2.50 -7.18 -17.46
C THR A 22 1.57 -5.95 -17.50
N ARG A 23 1.65 -5.04 -16.50
CA ARG A 23 0.91 -3.77 -16.48
C ARG A 23 0.98 -3.03 -17.82
N ARG A 24 2.16 -3.03 -18.46
CA ARG A 24 2.38 -2.37 -19.74
C ARG A 24 1.65 -3.07 -20.89
N SER A 25 1.61 -4.41 -20.89
CA SER A 25 0.85 -5.21 -21.84
C SER A 25 -0.65 -5.03 -21.63
N PHE A 26 -1.10 -5.01 -20.37
CA PHE A 26 -2.47 -4.73 -20.00
C PHE A 26 -2.93 -3.34 -20.47
N MET A 27 -2.15 -2.30 -20.18
CA MET A 27 -2.49 -0.92 -20.59
C MET A 27 -2.46 -0.75 -22.12
N LYS A 28 -1.56 -1.43 -22.84
CA LYS A 28 -1.58 -1.45 -24.32
C LYS A 28 -2.84 -2.14 -24.84
N ASN A 29 -3.24 -3.26 -24.27
CA ASN A 29 -4.44 -3.97 -24.68
C ASN A 29 -5.72 -3.17 -24.36
N LEU A 30 -5.74 -2.44 -23.24
CA LEU A 30 -6.82 -1.53 -22.89
C LEU A 30 -6.93 -0.35 -23.87
N SER A 31 -5.79 0.23 -24.29
CA SER A 31 -5.77 1.32 -25.28
C SER A 31 -6.17 0.84 -26.68
N ILE A 32 -5.83 -0.38 -27.06
CA ILE A 32 -6.27 -1.00 -28.32
C ILE A 32 -7.79 -1.25 -28.29
N ALA A 33 -8.33 -1.75 -27.18
CA ALA A 33 -9.77 -1.93 -27.02
C ALA A 33 -10.55 -0.59 -27.04
N ALA A 34 -9.99 0.46 -26.43
CA ALA A 34 -10.56 1.80 -26.47
C ALA A 34 -10.48 2.43 -27.88
N ALA A 35 -9.38 2.19 -28.62
CA ALA A 35 -9.23 2.65 -30.01
C ALA A 35 -10.16 1.92 -30.99
N ALA A 36 -10.39 0.61 -30.78
CA ALA A 36 -11.36 -0.17 -31.56
C ALA A 36 -12.80 0.29 -31.28
N GLY A 37 -13.11 0.70 -30.04
CA GLY A 37 -14.40 1.31 -29.68
C GLY A 37 -14.64 2.68 -30.29
N SER A 38 -13.58 3.50 -30.45
CA SER A 38 -13.69 4.84 -31.06
C SER A 38 -13.77 4.82 -32.57
N ALA A 39 -13.20 3.82 -33.25
CA ALA A 39 -13.33 3.66 -34.70
C ALA A 39 -14.76 3.31 -35.16
N GLY A 40 -15.55 2.67 -34.27
CA GLY A 40 -16.97 2.39 -34.53
C GLY A 40 -17.91 3.60 -34.42
N LEU A 41 -17.43 4.73 -33.87
CA LEU A 41 -18.24 5.94 -33.69
C LEU A 41 -18.29 6.87 -34.92
N VAL A 42 -17.47 6.61 -35.93
CA VAL A 42 -17.40 7.47 -37.18
C VAL A 42 -18.39 7.01 -38.25
N THR A 43 -18.98 5.83 -38.13
CA THR A 43 -20.03 5.34 -39.04
C THR A 43 -21.37 5.25 -38.28
N GLY A 44 -22.00 6.41 -38.10
CA GLY A 44 -23.44 6.69 -37.94
C GLY A 44 -24.34 5.69 -37.21
N GLY A 45 -23.89 5.03 -36.16
CA GLY A 45 -24.71 4.15 -35.33
C GLY A 45 -24.60 4.51 -33.84
N CYS A 46 -25.71 4.94 -33.22
CA CYS A 46 -25.82 5.09 -31.78
C CYS A 46 -25.52 3.74 -31.11
N VAL A 47 -24.29 3.55 -30.62
CA VAL A 47 -23.96 2.44 -29.72
C VAL A 47 -24.61 2.77 -28.38
N SER A 48 -25.64 2.01 -28.00
CA SER A 48 -26.36 2.17 -26.73
C SER A 48 -25.39 2.05 -25.54
N LEU A 49 -25.48 2.97 -24.59
CA LEU A 49 -24.70 3.03 -23.32
C LEU A 49 -24.67 1.69 -22.53
N GLY A 50 -25.67 0.79 -22.75
CA GLY A 50 -25.73 -0.52 -22.14
C GLY A 50 -24.59 -1.49 -22.45
N LYS A 51 -23.90 -1.36 -23.60
CA LYS A 51 -22.78 -2.24 -23.95
C LYS A 51 -21.47 -1.92 -23.21
N SER A 52 -21.30 -0.67 -22.76
CA SER A 52 -20.09 -0.26 -22.01
C SER A 52 -20.14 -0.71 -20.56
N GLU A 53 -21.32 -0.73 -19.94
CA GLU A 53 -21.52 -1.26 -18.60
C GLU A 53 -21.36 -2.78 -18.55
N GLU A 54 -21.92 -3.48 -19.52
CA GLU A 54 -21.82 -4.94 -19.61
C GLU A 54 -20.37 -5.39 -19.86
N MET A 55 -19.58 -4.64 -20.62
CA MET A 55 -18.16 -4.88 -20.81
C MET A 55 -17.35 -4.62 -19.53
N GLY A 56 -17.68 -3.57 -18.78
CA GLY A 56 -17.06 -3.26 -17.49
C GLY A 56 -17.27 -4.35 -16.44
N LEU A 57 -18.50 -4.86 -16.33
CA LEU A 57 -18.86 -5.96 -15.43
C LEU A 57 -18.12 -7.26 -15.80
N LYS A 58 -18.01 -7.59 -17.09
CA LYS A 58 -17.25 -8.76 -17.57
C LYS A 58 -15.75 -8.68 -17.24
N TRP A 59 -15.14 -7.51 -17.31
CA TRP A 59 -13.75 -7.32 -16.93
C TRP A 59 -13.53 -7.48 -15.42
N GLU A 60 -14.40 -6.93 -14.60
CA GLU A 60 -14.34 -7.10 -13.16
C GLU A 60 -14.47 -8.56 -12.74
N GLU A 61 -15.42 -9.30 -13.33
CA GLU A 61 -15.61 -10.73 -13.11
C GLU A 61 -14.39 -11.54 -13.57
N TYR A 62 -13.83 -11.19 -14.74
CA TYR A 62 -12.61 -11.82 -15.25
C TYR A 62 -11.46 -11.66 -14.26
N PHE A 63 -11.20 -10.44 -13.74
CA PHE A 63 -10.15 -10.23 -12.77
C PHE A 63 -10.41 -10.96 -11.46
N LYS A 64 -11.64 -10.98 -10.97
CA LYS A 64 -12.00 -11.73 -9.77
C LYS A 64 -11.74 -13.22 -9.91
N LYS A 65 -12.00 -13.78 -11.10
CA LYS A 65 -11.87 -15.21 -11.39
C LYS A 65 -10.41 -15.63 -11.66
N ASN A 66 -9.62 -14.79 -12.30
CA ASN A 66 -8.29 -15.14 -12.79
C ASN A 66 -7.14 -14.57 -11.94
N TYR A 67 -7.45 -13.74 -10.93
CA TYR A 67 -6.44 -13.26 -10.00
C TYR A 67 -5.95 -14.41 -9.12
N ARG A 68 -4.64 -14.63 -9.11
CA ARG A 68 -3.95 -15.51 -8.18
C ARG A 68 -2.67 -14.84 -7.67
N LEU A 69 -2.23 -15.24 -6.49
CA LEU A 69 -0.91 -14.84 -6.00
C LEU A 69 0.19 -15.51 -6.85
N MET A 70 1.31 -14.83 -6.98
CA MET A 70 2.49 -15.37 -7.66
C MET A 70 3.02 -16.61 -6.92
N THR A 71 3.49 -17.59 -7.68
CA THR A 71 4.32 -18.70 -7.15
C THR A 71 5.68 -18.15 -6.68
N GLN A 72 6.45 -18.97 -5.97
CA GLN A 72 7.77 -18.55 -5.51
C GLN A 72 8.70 -18.25 -6.68
N GLU A 73 8.68 -19.07 -7.72
CA GLU A 73 9.48 -18.86 -8.94
C GLU A 73 9.13 -17.55 -9.64
N GLU A 74 7.84 -17.22 -9.73
CA GLU A 74 7.37 -15.95 -10.30
C GLU A 74 7.77 -14.75 -9.45
N LYS A 75 7.82 -14.89 -8.12
CA LYS A 75 8.35 -13.86 -7.22
C LYS A 75 9.85 -13.66 -7.43
N ASP A 76 10.62 -14.73 -7.55
CA ASP A 76 12.06 -14.66 -7.77
C ASP A 76 12.41 -14.02 -9.12
N GLU A 77 11.71 -14.39 -10.19
CA GLU A 77 11.81 -13.71 -11.49
C GLU A 77 11.47 -12.22 -11.41
N THR A 78 10.41 -11.90 -10.68
CA THR A 78 9.96 -10.51 -10.47
C THR A 78 11.02 -9.71 -9.71
N VAL A 79 11.57 -10.26 -8.64
CA VAL A 79 12.65 -9.63 -7.86
C VAL A 79 13.90 -9.41 -8.72
N ALA A 80 14.33 -10.42 -9.49
CA ALA A 80 15.47 -10.29 -10.39
C ALA A 80 15.26 -9.17 -11.44
N ARG A 81 14.04 -9.05 -11.96
CA ARG A 81 13.66 -7.96 -12.88
C ARG A 81 13.69 -6.60 -12.17
N LEU A 82 13.16 -6.50 -10.96
CA LEU A 82 13.11 -5.26 -10.18
C LEU A 82 14.51 -4.78 -9.80
N VAL A 83 15.41 -5.69 -9.42
CA VAL A 83 16.82 -5.36 -9.11
C VAL A 83 17.52 -4.78 -10.35
N ARG A 84 17.35 -5.43 -11.53
CA ARG A 84 17.93 -4.88 -12.78
C ARG A 84 17.39 -3.48 -13.11
N LEU A 85 16.07 -3.27 -12.96
CA LEU A 85 15.45 -1.97 -13.20
C LEU A 85 15.93 -0.92 -12.20
N ALA A 86 16.03 -1.26 -10.93
CA ALA A 86 16.51 -0.36 -9.89
C ALA A 86 17.96 0.08 -10.12
N LYS A 87 18.83 -0.84 -10.54
CA LYS A 87 20.23 -0.53 -10.90
C LYS A 87 20.31 0.45 -12.07
N ILE A 88 19.49 0.25 -13.11
CA ILE A 88 19.47 1.15 -14.28
C ILE A 88 18.92 2.53 -13.91
N GLN A 89 17.87 2.61 -13.08
CA GLN A 89 17.16 3.85 -12.78
C GLN A 89 17.87 4.71 -11.73
N ASN A 90 18.50 4.08 -10.74
CA ASN A 90 19.04 4.78 -9.58
C ASN A 90 20.57 4.73 -9.50
N ASP A 91 21.23 4.00 -10.39
CA ASP A 91 22.69 3.76 -10.36
C ASP A 91 23.16 3.37 -8.93
N ALA A 92 22.40 2.50 -8.28
CA ALA A 92 22.63 2.04 -6.92
C ALA A 92 22.58 0.52 -6.84
N ASP A 93 23.37 -0.07 -5.95
CA ASP A 93 23.33 -1.51 -5.68
C ASP A 93 22.22 -1.81 -4.68
N ILE A 94 21.03 -2.07 -5.22
CA ILE A 94 19.80 -2.28 -4.45
C ILE A 94 19.54 -3.78 -4.32
N GLN A 95 19.34 -4.21 -3.09
CA GLN A 95 18.95 -5.57 -2.73
C GLN A 95 17.44 -5.61 -2.49
N ILE A 96 16.72 -6.40 -3.27
CA ILE A 96 15.26 -6.56 -3.12
C ILE A 96 14.97 -7.99 -2.66
N SER A 97 14.32 -8.12 -1.52
CA SER A 97 13.87 -9.41 -0.96
C SER A 97 12.40 -9.68 -1.29
N ASN A 98 12.05 -10.95 -1.27
CA ASN A 98 10.67 -11.46 -1.35
C ASN A 98 10.32 -12.29 -0.12
N GLN A 99 10.93 -12.00 1.03
CA GLN A 99 10.73 -12.76 2.25
C GLN A 99 9.24 -12.95 2.56
N GLU A 100 8.85 -14.20 2.75
CA GLU A 100 7.47 -14.59 3.04
C GLU A 100 7.01 -14.15 4.44
N PRO A 101 5.69 -14.06 4.67
CA PRO A 101 5.13 -13.89 6.00
C PRO A 101 5.64 -14.96 6.97
N ARG A 102 5.91 -14.55 8.21
CA ARG A 102 6.32 -15.49 9.26
C ARG A 102 5.12 -16.33 9.71
N GLU A 103 5.36 -17.60 9.94
CA GLU A 103 4.35 -18.50 10.50
C GLU A 103 3.97 -18.12 11.93
N ASN A 104 2.72 -18.34 12.30
CA ASN A 104 2.17 -18.05 13.62
C ASN A 104 2.38 -16.61 14.09
N VAL A 105 2.34 -15.66 13.15
CA VAL A 105 2.43 -14.24 13.43
C VAL A 105 1.21 -13.51 12.89
N LEU A 106 0.60 -12.69 13.72
CA LEU A 106 -0.41 -11.72 13.35
C LEU A 106 -0.02 -10.37 13.97
N TYR A 107 0.40 -9.44 13.16
CA TYR A 107 0.88 -8.16 13.65
C TYR A 107 -0.25 -7.22 14.08
N GLY A 108 0.00 -6.53 15.21
CA GLY A 108 -0.82 -5.44 15.70
C GLY A 108 0.03 -4.26 16.17
N TYR A 109 -0.61 -3.13 16.32
CA TYR A 109 0.02 -1.87 16.70
C TYR A 109 -0.79 -1.17 17.80
N ALA A 110 -0.12 -0.61 18.81
CA ALA A 110 -0.76 0.23 19.80
C ALA A 110 0.00 1.56 19.94
N PHE A 111 -0.74 2.64 20.20
CA PHE A 111 -0.21 3.97 20.34
C PHE A 111 -0.64 4.59 21.66
N ASN A 112 0.35 4.93 22.50
CA ASN A 112 0.12 5.58 23.77
C ASN A 112 0.01 7.10 23.58
N ILE A 113 -1.18 7.65 23.74
CA ILE A 113 -1.45 9.07 23.59
C ILE A 113 -0.81 9.86 24.73
N SER A 114 -0.81 9.35 25.95
CA SER A 114 -0.26 10.06 27.13
C SER A 114 1.25 10.27 27.04
N ARG A 115 1.97 9.35 26.41
CA ARG A 115 3.44 9.41 26.29
C ARG A 115 3.92 10.21 25.10
N CYS A 116 3.08 10.36 24.05
CA CYS A 116 3.51 11.05 22.86
C CYS A 116 3.74 12.55 23.14
N LYS A 117 4.91 13.05 22.78
CA LYS A 117 5.32 14.44 22.97
C LYS A 117 5.42 15.24 21.65
N GLY A 118 5.07 14.63 20.53
CA GLY A 118 5.02 15.33 19.25
C GLY A 118 6.34 15.48 18.50
N TYR A 119 7.44 14.84 18.90
CA TYR A 119 8.79 15.05 18.35
C TYR A 119 8.97 14.71 16.85
N MET A 120 8.04 14.03 16.23
CA MET A 120 8.06 13.61 14.82
C MET A 120 9.15 12.61 14.39
N ASP A 121 10.07 12.16 15.25
CA ASP A 121 11.11 11.19 14.92
C ASP A 121 10.56 9.94 14.24
N CYS A 122 9.36 9.50 14.65
CA CYS A 122 8.67 8.37 14.03
C CYS A 122 8.23 8.64 12.58
N VAL A 123 7.95 9.91 12.24
CA VAL A 123 7.58 10.34 10.88
C VAL A 123 8.82 10.34 10.02
N GLU A 124 9.90 10.93 10.50
CA GLU A 124 11.19 11.02 9.78
C GLU A 124 11.78 9.63 9.55
N ALA A 125 11.85 8.79 10.58
CA ALA A 125 12.31 7.41 10.45
C ALA A 125 11.46 6.60 9.45
N CYS A 126 10.14 6.84 9.40
CA CYS A 126 9.27 6.21 8.42
C CYS A 126 9.56 6.69 7.00
N VAL A 127 9.84 7.98 6.82
CA VAL A 127 10.17 8.57 5.52
C VAL A 127 11.49 8.00 4.98
N GLN A 128 12.51 7.92 5.83
CA GLN A 128 13.82 7.37 5.47
C GLN A 128 13.75 5.87 5.18
N GLU A 129 13.23 5.08 6.11
CA GLU A 129 13.16 3.61 6.01
C GLU A 129 12.39 3.16 4.77
N ASN A 130 11.31 3.87 4.41
CA ASN A 130 10.41 3.43 3.35
C ASN A 130 10.67 4.13 2.00
N ASN A 131 11.79 4.83 1.82
CA ASN A 131 12.12 5.52 0.57
C ASN A 131 10.95 6.39 0.06
N LEU A 132 10.34 7.18 0.96
CA LEU A 132 9.23 8.04 0.59
C LEU A 132 9.71 9.26 -0.20
N ASP A 133 8.85 9.77 -1.07
CA ASP A 133 9.18 10.91 -1.92
C ASP A 133 9.52 12.17 -1.10
N ARG A 134 10.72 12.71 -1.31
CA ARG A 134 11.19 13.93 -0.64
C ARG A 134 10.59 15.19 -1.25
N LYS A 135 10.33 15.18 -2.55
CA LYS A 135 9.81 16.34 -3.28
C LYS A 135 8.37 16.68 -2.89
N SER A 136 7.48 15.69 -2.86
CA SER A 136 6.09 15.87 -2.44
C SER A 136 5.91 15.82 -0.93
N LYS A 137 6.99 15.56 -0.17
CA LYS A 137 6.95 15.38 1.30
C LYS A 137 5.92 14.34 1.71
N THR A 138 5.86 13.23 0.97
CA THR A 138 4.93 12.13 1.27
C THR A 138 5.23 11.51 2.63
N GLN A 139 4.20 11.35 3.46
CA GLN A 139 4.28 10.75 4.79
C GLN A 139 3.22 9.67 4.95
N TYR A 140 3.58 8.51 5.50
CA TYR A 140 2.63 7.46 5.88
C TYR A 140 2.01 7.70 7.25
N ILE A 141 2.74 8.33 8.14
CA ILE A 141 2.30 8.71 9.47
C ILE A 141 1.97 10.20 9.46
N ARG A 142 0.81 10.55 9.99
CA ARG A 142 0.47 11.93 10.37
C ARG A 142 0.40 11.99 11.88
N LEU A 143 1.06 12.96 12.45
CA LEU A 143 0.99 13.24 13.85
C LEU A 143 0.22 14.55 14.01
N PHE A 144 -0.93 14.49 14.66
CA PHE A 144 -1.81 15.65 14.88
C PHE A 144 -1.59 16.19 16.28
N GLU A 145 -1.34 17.49 16.38
CA GLU A 145 -1.43 18.23 17.62
C GLU A 145 -2.89 18.60 17.86
N MET A 146 -3.37 18.32 19.03
CA MET A 146 -4.78 18.47 19.42
C MET A 146 -4.88 19.17 20.76
N ASP A 147 -5.93 19.99 20.95
CA ASP A 147 -6.25 20.56 22.25
C ASP A 147 -6.79 19.52 23.21
N SER A 148 -6.46 19.64 24.49
CA SER A 148 -7.03 18.79 25.52
C SER A 148 -8.56 18.87 25.51
N GLY A 149 -9.21 17.69 25.41
CA GLY A 149 -10.67 17.56 25.24
C GLY A 149 -11.15 17.48 23.79
N GLN A 150 -10.31 17.70 22.80
CA GLN A 150 -10.62 17.45 21.40
C GLN A 150 -10.71 15.94 21.12
N LEU A 151 -11.73 15.49 20.37
CA LEU A 151 -11.93 14.07 20.04
C LEU A 151 -11.71 13.76 18.56
N ASP A 152 -11.82 14.76 17.70
CA ASP A 152 -11.70 14.56 16.24
C ASP A 152 -10.31 14.97 15.74
N PRO A 153 -9.46 14.01 15.31
CA PRO A 153 -8.15 14.31 14.75
C PRO A 153 -8.19 15.15 13.47
N THR A 154 -9.34 15.22 12.78
CA THR A 154 -9.46 16.05 11.58
C THR A 154 -9.40 17.56 11.88
N SER A 155 -9.69 17.94 13.10
CA SER A 155 -9.59 19.33 13.59
C SER A 155 -8.22 19.66 14.19
N GLY A 156 -7.34 18.65 14.35
CA GLY A 156 -5.99 18.83 14.86
C GLY A 156 -5.02 19.38 13.81
N ASP A 157 -3.96 20.06 14.26
CA ASP A 157 -2.89 20.50 13.36
C ASP A 157 -1.92 19.35 13.06
N GLY A 158 -1.89 18.91 11.82
CA GLY A 158 -0.96 17.89 11.31
C GLY A 158 0.34 18.44 10.72
N LYS A 159 0.58 19.75 10.85
CA LYS A 159 1.75 20.43 10.24
C LYS A 159 2.39 21.46 11.17
N TYR A 160 2.36 21.22 12.48
CA TYR A 160 3.01 22.12 13.42
C TYR A 160 4.54 22.13 13.25
N PHE A 161 5.15 23.31 13.46
CA PHE A 161 6.59 23.56 13.30
C PHE A 161 7.19 24.32 14.49
N HIS A 162 6.51 24.33 15.63
CA HIS A 162 6.99 24.94 16.86
C HIS A 162 7.63 23.91 17.78
N GLU A 163 8.25 24.39 18.84
CA GLU A 163 8.85 23.56 19.87
C GLU A 163 7.79 22.74 20.62
N VAL A 164 8.04 21.46 20.83
CA VAL A 164 7.10 20.53 21.47
C VAL A 164 7.77 19.83 22.65
N PRO A 165 7.02 19.40 23.68
CA PRO A 165 5.54 19.45 23.81
C PRO A 165 5.01 20.82 24.25
N VAL A 166 3.80 21.15 23.80
CA VAL A 166 3.07 22.36 24.23
C VAL A 166 2.11 21.99 25.37
N GLU A 167 2.05 22.81 26.40
CA GLU A 167 1.14 22.64 27.52
C GLU A 167 -0.33 22.74 27.07
N GLY A 168 -1.18 21.86 27.58
CA GLY A 168 -2.60 21.78 27.18
C GLY A 168 -2.84 21.07 25.84
N LYS A 169 -1.80 20.60 25.16
CA LYS A 169 -1.89 19.83 23.92
C LYS A 169 -1.58 18.35 24.16
N PHE A 170 -2.13 17.53 23.26
CA PHE A 170 -1.72 16.13 23.14
C PHE A 170 -1.50 15.77 21.65
N TYR A 171 -0.84 14.65 21.38
CA TYR A 171 -0.42 14.28 20.04
C TYR A 171 -0.96 12.92 19.67
N MET A 172 -1.64 12.83 18.51
CA MET A 172 -2.25 11.61 18.03
C MET A 172 -1.68 11.20 16.68
N GLY A 173 -1.03 10.04 16.65
CA GLY A 173 -0.46 9.48 15.42
C GLY A 173 -1.49 8.67 14.64
N VAL A 174 -1.69 8.98 13.35
CA VAL A 174 -2.59 8.25 12.46
C VAL A 174 -1.80 7.73 11.25
N GLN A 175 -1.97 6.45 10.95
CA GLN A 175 -1.31 5.75 9.83
C GLN A 175 -2.26 4.70 9.24
N CYS A 176 -1.79 3.81 8.39
CA CYS A 176 -2.60 2.65 7.99
C CYS A 176 -2.81 1.70 9.18
N PHE A 177 -4.05 1.31 9.43
CA PHE A 177 -4.43 0.47 10.57
C PHE A 177 -4.50 -1.03 10.26
N HIS A 178 -4.16 -1.44 9.04
CA HIS A 178 -4.15 -2.83 8.61
C HIS A 178 -5.41 -3.62 9.04
N CYS A 179 -6.56 -3.01 8.77
CA CYS A 179 -7.89 -3.47 9.19
C CYS A 179 -8.16 -4.92 8.80
N GLU A 180 -8.88 -5.67 9.65
CA GLU A 180 -9.36 -7.01 9.33
C GLU A 180 -10.40 -6.94 8.20
N ASN A 181 -11.39 -6.08 8.33
CA ASN A 181 -12.42 -5.83 7.32
C ASN A 181 -12.04 -4.62 6.45
N ALA A 182 -10.89 -4.66 5.79
CA ALA A 182 -10.31 -3.54 5.08
C ALA A 182 -11.15 -3.10 3.87
N PRO A 183 -11.82 -1.93 3.89
CA PRO A 183 -12.63 -1.46 2.77
C PRO A 183 -11.78 -1.18 1.52
N CYS A 184 -10.52 -0.81 1.71
CA CYS A 184 -9.58 -0.55 0.62
C CYS A 184 -9.20 -1.81 -0.18
N ILE A 185 -9.31 -3.01 0.40
CA ILE A 185 -9.15 -4.29 -0.31
C ILE A 185 -10.39 -4.53 -1.19
N LYS A 186 -11.58 -4.35 -0.60
CA LYS A 186 -12.86 -4.54 -1.30
C LYS A 186 -13.02 -3.59 -2.48
N ALA A 187 -12.55 -2.36 -2.34
CA ALA A 187 -12.63 -1.31 -3.37
C ALA A 187 -11.60 -1.46 -4.51
N CYS A 188 -10.65 -2.39 -4.43
CA CYS A 188 -9.61 -2.53 -5.45
C CYS A 188 -10.12 -3.39 -6.62
N PRO A 189 -10.34 -2.80 -7.82
CA PRO A 189 -10.89 -3.53 -8.97
C PRO A 189 -9.90 -4.56 -9.53
N THR A 190 -8.60 -4.28 -9.46
CA THR A 190 -7.54 -5.16 -9.98
C THR A 190 -6.99 -6.14 -8.94
N LYS A 191 -7.49 -6.10 -7.67
CA LYS A 191 -6.95 -6.89 -6.57
C LYS A 191 -5.47 -6.62 -6.26
N ALA A 192 -4.92 -5.49 -6.72
CA ALA A 192 -3.55 -5.07 -6.42
C ALA A 192 -3.30 -4.83 -4.92
N THR A 193 -4.33 -4.82 -4.10
CA THR A 193 -4.20 -4.70 -2.65
C THR A 193 -4.88 -5.89 -1.97
N TRP A 194 -4.18 -6.54 -1.05
CA TRP A 194 -4.67 -7.71 -0.30
C TRP A 194 -4.07 -7.73 1.11
N ARG A 195 -4.47 -8.69 1.91
CA ARG A 195 -3.89 -8.93 3.23
C ARG A 195 -3.07 -10.21 3.19
N GLU A 196 -1.85 -10.11 3.68
CA GLU A 196 -0.94 -11.24 3.88
C GLU A 196 -1.33 -12.06 5.12
N PRO A 197 -0.88 -13.32 5.25
CA PRO A 197 -1.16 -14.16 6.41
C PRO A 197 -0.75 -13.55 7.75
N ASP A 198 0.31 -12.74 7.78
CA ASP A 198 0.78 -12.01 8.97
C ASP A 198 -0.08 -10.77 9.33
N GLY A 199 -1.19 -10.57 8.63
CA GLY A 199 -2.15 -9.48 8.85
C GLY A 199 -1.77 -8.17 8.16
N ILE A 200 -0.63 -8.10 7.51
CA ILE A 200 -0.19 -6.89 6.82
C ILE A 200 -1.00 -6.70 5.53
N VAL A 201 -1.65 -5.55 5.38
CA VAL A 201 -2.27 -5.17 4.12
C VAL A 201 -1.21 -4.55 3.22
N VAL A 202 -1.03 -5.10 2.04
CA VAL A 202 -0.01 -4.72 1.06
C VAL A 202 -0.61 -4.17 -0.24
N VAL A 203 0.25 -3.62 -1.08
CA VAL A 203 -0.09 -3.17 -2.45
C VAL A 203 0.99 -3.68 -3.38
N ASP A 204 0.61 -4.36 -4.44
CA ASP A 204 1.49 -4.59 -5.56
C ASP A 204 1.52 -3.35 -6.45
N TYR A 205 2.67 -2.67 -6.45
CA TYR A 205 2.85 -1.42 -7.19
C TYR A 205 2.92 -1.64 -8.71
N ASP A 206 3.29 -2.84 -9.16
CA ASP A 206 3.32 -3.19 -10.59
C ASP A 206 1.92 -3.53 -11.12
N TRP A 207 1.02 -3.99 -10.25
CA TRP A 207 -0.36 -4.33 -10.57
C TRP A 207 -1.35 -3.19 -10.32
N CYS A 208 -0.96 -2.18 -9.53
CA CYS A 208 -1.78 -1.03 -9.21
C CYS A 208 -1.99 -0.13 -10.43
N ILE A 209 -3.25 0.08 -10.85
CA ILE A 209 -3.62 0.97 -11.97
C ILE A 209 -3.83 2.43 -11.55
N GLY A 210 -3.75 2.75 -10.25
CA GLY A 210 -3.87 4.12 -9.75
C GLY A 210 -5.28 4.71 -9.76
N CYS A 211 -6.33 3.90 -9.78
CA CYS A 211 -7.72 4.37 -9.81
C CYS A 211 -8.17 5.14 -8.55
N ARG A 212 -7.42 5.08 -7.46
CA ARG A 212 -7.64 5.79 -6.18
C ARG A 212 -8.90 5.37 -5.40
N TYR A 213 -9.66 4.37 -5.81
CA TYR A 213 -10.84 3.90 -5.07
C TYR A 213 -10.48 3.48 -3.65
N CYS A 214 -9.34 2.83 -3.44
CA CYS A 214 -8.87 2.45 -2.12
C CYS A 214 -8.47 3.66 -1.24
N LEU A 215 -8.14 4.80 -1.82
CA LEU A 215 -7.91 6.06 -1.09
C LEU A 215 -9.24 6.63 -0.61
N ALA A 216 -10.24 6.71 -1.47
CA ALA A 216 -11.58 7.18 -1.12
C ALA A 216 -12.27 6.27 -0.10
N ALA A 217 -12.07 4.94 -0.20
CA ALA A 217 -12.65 3.97 0.71
C ALA A 217 -12.01 3.92 2.11
N CYS A 218 -10.81 4.52 2.30
CA CYS A 218 -10.10 4.45 3.57
C CYS A 218 -10.56 5.56 4.54
N PRO A 219 -11.26 5.25 5.65
CA PRO A 219 -11.75 6.27 6.58
C PRO A 219 -10.64 6.87 7.46
N TYR A 220 -9.41 6.33 7.39
CA TYR A 220 -8.25 6.69 8.22
C TYR A 220 -7.19 7.47 7.45
N TRP A 221 -7.43 7.84 6.19
CA TRP A 221 -6.45 8.52 5.32
C TRP A 221 -5.09 7.79 5.25
N GLY A 222 -5.10 6.48 5.41
CA GLY A 222 -3.89 5.67 5.46
C GLY A 222 -3.25 5.41 4.09
N ARG A 223 -3.79 6.00 3.01
CA ARG A 223 -3.31 5.82 1.63
C ARG A 223 -2.77 7.12 1.06
N ARG A 224 -1.72 7.00 0.22
CA ARG A 224 -1.11 8.10 -0.52
C ARG A 224 -1.07 7.76 -2.00
N PHE A 225 -1.20 8.76 -2.84
CA PHE A 225 -1.11 8.61 -4.29
C PHE A 225 0.09 9.37 -4.84
N ASN A 226 0.89 8.71 -5.66
CA ASN A 226 2.05 9.32 -6.30
C ASN A 226 1.64 10.10 -7.54
N TRP A 227 1.43 11.40 -7.38
CA TRP A 227 1.09 12.32 -8.46
C TRP A 227 2.27 12.59 -9.39
N GLY A 228 3.47 12.62 -8.88
CA GLY A 228 4.73 12.79 -9.59
C GLY A 228 5.59 11.52 -9.57
N GLN A 229 6.74 11.57 -10.22
CA GLN A 229 7.77 10.58 -10.03
C GLN A 229 8.43 10.82 -8.66
N PRO A 230 8.45 9.84 -7.76
CA PRO A 230 9.12 9.99 -6.46
C PRO A 230 10.62 10.24 -6.63
N GLU A 231 11.12 11.17 -5.82
CA GLU A 231 12.54 11.54 -5.78
C GLU A 231 13.08 11.24 -4.38
N VAL A 232 14.13 10.41 -4.31
CA VAL A 232 14.89 10.09 -3.09
C VAL A 232 16.36 10.31 -3.40
N PRO A 233 17.07 11.17 -2.65
CA PRO A 233 18.51 11.33 -2.82
C PRO A 233 19.23 9.99 -2.71
N LYS A 234 20.25 9.76 -3.53
CA LYS A 234 20.96 8.47 -3.60
C LYS A 234 21.58 8.12 -2.24
N GLU A 235 22.08 9.12 -1.55
CA GLU A 235 22.73 9.02 -0.25
C GLU A 235 21.78 8.64 0.88
N GLU A 236 20.50 9.00 0.72
CA GLU A 236 19.44 8.72 1.69
C GLU A 236 18.66 7.45 1.37
N MET A 237 18.94 6.82 0.23
CA MET A 237 18.18 5.67 -0.22
C MET A 237 18.48 4.43 0.61
N ASN A 238 17.42 3.87 1.22
CA ASN A 238 17.53 2.54 1.81
C ASN A 238 17.65 1.49 0.69
N THR A 239 18.81 0.89 0.56
CA THR A 239 19.12 -0.10 -0.46
C THR A 239 18.64 -1.51 -0.13
N LYS A 240 18.30 -1.79 1.15
CA LYS A 240 17.71 -3.06 1.58
C LYS A 240 16.20 -2.96 1.46
N GLN A 241 15.67 -3.53 0.40
CA GLN A 241 14.27 -3.36 0.02
C GLN A 241 13.51 -4.69 0.04
N HIS A 242 12.19 -4.59 0.06
CA HIS A 242 11.27 -5.69 -0.12
C HIS A 242 10.30 -5.35 -1.26
N TYR A 243 9.97 -6.33 -2.12
CA TYR A 243 9.19 -6.08 -3.33
C TYR A 243 7.78 -5.51 -3.07
N LEU A 244 7.16 -5.81 -1.92
CA LEU A 244 5.88 -5.23 -1.45
C LEU A 244 6.07 -4.09 -0.43
N GLY A 245 7.31 -3.80 -0.03
CA GLY A 245 7.61 -2.87 1.07
C GLY A 245 8.11 -1.52 0.59
N ASN A 246 9.36 -1.26 0.93
CA ASN A 246 10.03 0.04 0.83
C ASN A 246 10.75 0.28 -0.52
N ARG A 247 10.56 -0.56 -1.54
CA ARG A 247 11.10 -0.25 -2.87
C ARG A 247 10.53 1.07 -3.40
N MET A 248 11.31 1.79 -4.19
CA MET A 248 10.82 3.02 -4.81
C MET A 248 9.57 2.74 -5.65
N ARG A 249 8.54 3.54 -5.43
CA ARG A 249 7.29 3.48 -6.18
C ARG A 249 7.43 4.30 -7.46
N MET A 250 6.52 4.09 -8.38
CA MET A 250 6.45 4.86 -9.60
C MET A 250 5.31 5.89 -9.54
N LYS A 251 5.34 6.87 -10.41
CA LYS A 251 4.21 7.78 -10.63
C LYS A 251 2.92 6.99 -10.94
N GLY A 252 1.80 7.44 -10.41
CA GLY A 252 0.48 6.91 -10.73
C GLY A 252 0.09 5.64 -9.96
N VAL A 253 0.78 5.30 -8.86
CA VAL A 253 0.40 4.18 -7.99
C VAL A 253 0.03 4.65 -6.60
N MET A 254 -0.72 3.80 -5.90
CA MET A 254 -1.04 3.99 -4.49
C MET A 254 0.03 3.41 -3.59
N GLU A 255 0.34 4.10 -2.51
CA GLU A 255 1.24 3.61 -1.48
C GLU A 255 0.65 3.81 -0.07
N LYS A 256 1.20 3.13 0.91
CA LYS A 256 0.77 3.19 2.31
C LYS A 256 1.78 2.53 3.24
N CYS A 257 1.62 2.73 4.55
CA CYS A 257 2.35 1.98 5.56
C CYS A 257 2.18 0.46 5.35
N THR A 258 3.29 -0.28 5.40
CA THR A 258 3.36 -1.75 5.29
C THR A 258 3.84 -2.40 6.58
N PHE A 259 3.77 -1.71 7.73
CA PHE A 259 4.43 -2.09 8.98
C PHE A 259 5.92 -2.41 8.81
N CYS A 260 6.56 -1.76 7.81
CA CYS A 260 7.96 -2.00 7.45
C CYS A 260 8.23 -3.50 7.21
N VAL A 261 7.49 -4.11 6.27
CA VAL A 261 7.57 -5.55 5.96
C VAL A 261 9.01 -6.04 5.76
N GLN A 262 9.90 -5.20 5.22
CA GLN A 262 11.34 -5.45 5.07
C GLN A 262 12.08 -5.63 6.41
N ARG A 263 11.51 -5.14 7.51
CA ARG A 263 12.08 -5.25 8.87
C ARG A 263 11.33 -6.29 9.69
N THR A 264 10.01 -6.23 9.71
CA THR A 264 9.17 -7.05 10.59
C THR A 264 9.25 -8.53 10.25
N ARG A 265 9.38 -8.90 8.97
CA ARG A 265 9.64 -10.29 8.57
C ARG A 265 11.03 -10.79 8.97
N GLN A 266 11.98 -9.88 9.24
CA GLN A 266 13.28 -10.21 9.84
C GLN A 266 13.27 -10.23 11.38
N GLY A 267 12.10 -10.05 12.00
CA GLY A 267 11.96 -10.01 13.47
C GLY A 267 12.32 -8.66 14.10
N LYS A 268 12.53 -7.61 13.30
CA LYS A 268 12.83 -6.25 13.78
C LYS A 268 11.55 -5.44 13.98
N LEU A 269 11.60 -4.42 14.82
CA LEU A 269 10.52 -3.45 14.95
C LEU A 269 10.37 -2.59 13.68
N PRO A 270 9.16 -2.08 13.37
CA PRO A 270 9.00 -1.00 12.42
C PRO A 270 9.86 0.21 12.80
N ALA A 271 10.44 0.91 11.81
CA ALA A 271 11.33 2.04 12.06
C ALA A 271 10.70 3.12 12.95
N CYS A 272 9.41 3.38 12.78
CA CYS A 272 8.69 4.35 13.60
C CYS A 272 8.51 3.94 15.07
N ALA A 273 8.50 2.65 15.38
CA ALA A 273 8.44 2.17 16.75
C ALA A 273 9.83 2.21 17.40
N GLU A 274 10.86 1.83 16.65
CA GLU A 274 12.24 1.86 17.12
C GLU A 274 12.74 3.29 17.38
N ALA A 275 12.39 4.24 16.50
CA ALA A 275 12.81 5.64 16.62
C ALA A 275 11.98 6.46 17.63
N CYS A 276 10.94 5.90 18.26
CA CYS A 276 10.10 6.65 19.18
C CYS A 276 10.78 6.88 20.54
N PRO A 277 11.22 8.12 20.87
CA PRO A 277 12.02 8.36 22.07
C PRO A 277 11.21 8.21 23.37
N THR A 278 9.88 8.30 23.29
CA THR A 278 8.99 8.19 24.46
C THR A 278 8.39 6.80 24.63
N GLY A 279 8.70 5.84 23.74
CA GLY A 279 8.08 4.53 23.76
C GLY A 279 6.55 4.55 23.57
N SER A 280 6.01 5.58 22.92
CA SER A 280 4.57 5.68 22.67
C SER A 280 4.07 4.64 21.68
N ARG A 281 4.95 3.98 20.93
CA ARG A 281 4.62 3.08 19.84
C ARG A 281 4.95 1.65 20.19
N VAL A 282 3.93 0.84 20.41
CA VAL A 282 4.04 -0.59 20.73
C VAL A 282 3.63 -1.41 19.51
N PHE A 283 4.50 -2.30 19.08
CA PHE A 283 4.25 -3.20 17.95
C PHE A 283 4.58 -4.63 18.33
N GLY A 284 3.80 -5.60 17.89
CA GLY A 284 4.09 -6.99 18.21
C GLY A 284 3.15 -7.99 17.57
N ASN A 285 3.39 -9.25 17.92
CA ASN A 285 2.58 -10.39 17.50
C ASN A 285 1.36 -10.56 18.43
N LEU A 286 0.18 -10.49 17.88
CA LEU A 286 -1.08 -10.68 18.63
C LEU A 286 -1.31 -12.15 19.05
N LEU A 287 -0.64 -13.11 18.39
CA LEU A 287 -0.75 -14.53 18.70
C LEU A 287 0.23 -14.96 19.81
N ASP A 288 1.26 -14.15 20.10
CA ASP A 288 2.21 -14.42 21.18
C ASP A 288 1.70 -13.83 22.50
N PRO A 289 1.35 -14.66 23.48
CA PRO A 289 0.84 -14.19 24.77
C PRO A 289 1.84 -13.35 25.57
N ASN A 290 3.14 -13.47 25.29
CA ASN A 290 4.20 -12.74 25.97
C ASN A 290 4.57 -11.42 25.26
N SER A 291 3.96 -11.14 24.11
CA SER A 291 4.18 -9.91 23.36
C SER A 291 3.70 -8.69 24.13
N GLU A 292 4.47 -7.58 24.08
CA GLU A 292 4.13 -6.32 24.74
C GLU A 292 2.74 -5.79 24.32
N ILE A 293 2.38 -5.93 23.05
CA ILE A 293 1.06 -5.53 22.59
C ILE A 293 -0.05 -6.31 23.29
N ARG A 294 0.14 -7.60 23.58
CA ARG A 294 -0.83 -8.41 24.34
C ARG A 294 -0.96 -7.93 25.77
N TYR A 295 0.17 -7.53 26.38
CA TYR A 295 0.14 -6.92 27.70
C TYR A 295 -0.68 -5.63 27.70
N VAL A 296 -0.46 -4.74 26.72
CA VAL A 296 -1.23 -3.50 26.57
C VAL A 296 -2.72 -3.79 26.41
N LEU A 297 -3.09 -4.68 25.48
CA LEU A 297 -4.50 -5.03 25.24
C LEU A 297 -5.20 -5.66 26.43
N LYS A 298 -4.46 -6.35 27.30
CA LYS A 298 -5.02 -6.99 28.51
C LYS A 298 -5.13 -6.03 29.69
N ASN A 299 -4.18 -5.11 29.86
CA ASN A 299 -4.00 -4.38 31.11
C ASN A 299 -4.26 -2.87 31.02
N LYS A 300 -4.38 -2.32 29.80
CA LYS A 300 -4.60 -0.89 29.60
C LYS A 300 -6.00 -0.61 29.04
N LYS A 301 -6.49 0.61 29.21
CA LYS A 301 -7.72 1.08 28.57
C LYS A 301 -7.44 1.39 27.12
N VAL A 302 -7.87 0.51 26.24
CA VAL A 302 -7.64 0.62 24.80
C VAL A 302 -8.92 0.97 24.06
N PHE A 303 -8.79 1.69 22.95
CA PHE A 303 -9.88 1.97 22.02
C PHE A 303 -9.36 1.95 20.57
N ARG A 304 -10.27 1.79 19.63
CA ARG A 304 -9.98 1.91 18.20
C ARG A 304 -10.62 3.19 17.64
N PHE A 305 -9.92 3.83 16.73
CA PHE A 305 -10.44 5.02 16.07
C PHE A 305 -11.51 4.63 15.03
N LYS A 306 -12.69 5.26 15.08
CA LYS A 306 -13.85 5.00 14.22
C LYS A 306 -14.28 3.51 14.23
N GLU A 307 -14.41 2.95 15.41
CA GLU A 307 -14.78 1.53 15.59
C GLU A 307 -16.16 1.22 15.03
N GLU A 308 -17.07 2.20 15.05
CA GLU A 308 -18.44 2.14 14.52
C GLU A 308 -18.51 1.79 13.03
N LEU A 309 -17.42 1.98 12.28
CA LEU A 309 -17.35 1.66 10.85
C LEU A 309 -17.15 0.16 10.57
N GLY A 310 -16.96 -0.67 11.58
CA GLY A 310 -16.83 -2.12 11.47
C GLY A 310 -15.63 -2.60 10.62
N THR A 311 -14.60 -1.77 10.48
CA THR A 311 -13.40 -2.12 9.70
C THR A 311 -12.42 -3.00 10.46
N ASP A 312 -12.59 -3.18 11.75
CA ASP A 312 -11.73 -3.94 12.69
C ASP A 312 -10.25 -3.59 12.54
N PRO A 313 -9.84 -2.34 12.92
CA PRO A 313 -8.44 -1.94 12.90
C PRO A 313 -7.55 -2.83 13.77
N LYS A 314 -6.38 -3.22 13.28
CA LYS A 314 -5.31 -3.83 14.08
C LYS A 314 -4.39 -2.76 14.67
N PHE A 315 -4.95 -1.61 14.99
CA PHE A 315 -4.30 -0.47 15.58
C PHE A 315 -5.17 0.06 16.73
N TRP A 316 -4.59 0.13 17.90
CA TRP A 316 -5.25 0.58 19.12
C TRP A 316 -4.60 1.83 19.65
N TYR A 317 -5.40 2.67 20.28
CA TYR A 317 -4.94 3.78 21.09
C TYR A 317 -5.15 3.43 22.55
N PHE A 318 -4.27 3.92 23.40
CA PHE A 318 -4.38 3.74 24.83
C PHE A 318 -3.77 4.91 25.60
N ILE A 319 -4.11 5.00 26.86
CA ILE A 319 -3.59 5.93 27.85
C ILE A 319 -3.04 5.14 29.04
N ASP A 320 -2.02 5.66 29.71
CA ASP A 320 -1.48 5.12 30.97
C ASP A 320 -2.39 5.43 32.15
#